data_d7ec13b2c5b2278bc9507838e6d793ff
#
_entry.id   d7ec13b2c5b2278bc9507838e6d793ff
#
_cell.length_a   1.000
_cell.length_b   1.000
_cell.length_c   1.000
_cell.angle_alpha   90.00
_cell.angle_beta   90.00
_cell.angle_gamma   90.00
#
_symmetry.space_group_name_H-M   'P 1'
#
loop_
_entity.id
_entity.type
_entity.pdbx_description
1 polymer ?
#
loop_
_entity_poly.entity_id
_entity_poly.type
_entity_poly.pdbx_seq_one_letter_code
_entity_poly.pdbx_strand_id
1 'polypeptide(L)'
;MRVNLTIILLACIASLSGQNVKVTKHYEITPSVGQSAFYPVLSPDGNRIVYTSENFSGLKSYDFASGKTQIITTAEGAGFDPIFSTDGSTVYYRPQSIINGRVHRSLKEYNLIEKAEKQPVSYTHLRA
;
A
#
# COMPACT_ATOMS: atom_id res chain seq x y z
N MET A 1 3.19 57.55 -14.86
CA MET A 1 2.80 56.14 -14.99
C MET A 1 3.95 55.15 -14.77
N ARG A 2 4.80 55.40 -13.78
CA ARG A 2 5.91 54.48 -13.47
C ARG A 2 5.70 53.69 -12.14
N VAL A 3 4.53 53.84 -11.51
CA VAL A 3 4.25 53.26 -10.18
C VAL A 3 3.70 51.84 -10.24
N ASN A 4 3.15 51.43 -11.37
CA ASN A 4 2.43 50.15 -11.46
C ASN A 4 3.32 48.90 -11.62
N LEU A 5 4.54 49.06 -12.10
CA LEU A 5 5.44 47.89 -12.31
C LEU A 5 6.04 47.37 -11.01
N THR A 6 6.32 48.28 -10.07
CA THR A 6 6.89 47.96 -8.75
C THR A 6 5.86 47.26 -7.85
N ILE A 7 4.58 47.63 -7.94
CA ILE A 7 3.49 47.03 -7.18
C ILE A 7 3.19 45.60 -7.68
N ILE A 8 3.25 45.38 -8.98
CA ILE A 8 3.03 44.04 -9.57
C ILE A 8 4.17 43.08 -9.19
N LEU A 9 5.40 43.58 -9.13
CA LEU A 9 6.55 42.74 -8.70
C LEU A 9 6.47 42.37 -7.22
N LEU A 10 5.99 43.29 -6.37
CA LEU A 10 5.80 43.05 -4.93
C LEU A 10 4.66 42.04 -4.66
N ALA A 11 3.59 42.09 -5.46
CA ALA A 11 2.47 41.14 -5.37
C ALA A 11 2.86 39.71 -5.77
N CYS A 12 3.79 39.54 -6.71
CA CYS A 12 4.30 38.21 -7.11
C CYS A 12 5.21 37.59 -6.03
N ILE A 13 5.88 38.38 -5.20
CA ILE A 13 6.75 37.84 -4.13
C ILE A 13 5.93 37.35 -2.93
N ALA A 14 4.75 37.92 -2.69
CA ALA A 14 3.86 37.48 -1.62
C ALA A 14 3.21 36.10 -1.84
N SER A 15 3.28 35.56 -3.06
CA SER A 15 2.68 34.27 -3.42
C SER A 15 3.62 33.06 -3.19
N LEU A 16 4.85 33.29 -2.78
CA LEU A 16 5.81 32.23 -2.43
C LEU A 16 5.76 31.89 -0.92
N SER A 17 4.56 31.79 -0.37
CA SER A 17 4.40 31.16 0.94
C SER A 17 4.62 29.68 0.77
N GLY A 18 5.80 29.20 1.10
CA GLY A 18 6.07 27.78 1.20
C GLY A 18 5.04 27.13 2.13
N GLN A 19 4.37 26.11 1.68
CA GLN A 19 3.47 25.33 2.50
C GLN A 19 4.28 24.68 3.62
N ASN A 20 4.05 25.09 4.85
CA ASN A 20 4.64 24.45 6.00
C ASN A 20 3.95 23.10 6.20
N VAL A 21 4.64 22.03 5.86
CA VAL A 21 4.16 20.67 6.16
C VAL A 21 4.33 20.42 7.65
N LYS A 22 3.21 20.25 8.35
CA LYS A 22 3.18 19.93 9.77
C LYS A 22 2.87 18.44 9.93
N VAL A 23 3.77 17.70 10.58
CA VAL A 23 3.50 16.33 11.00
C VAL A 23 2.54 16.37 12.18
N THR A 24 1.32 15.87 12.02
CA THR A 24 0.27 15.87 13.05
C THR A 24 0.21 14.58 13.84
N LYS A 25 0.64 13.45 13.23
CA LYS A 25 0.68 12.15 13.88
C LYS A 25 1.88 11.35 13.40
N HIS A 26 2.44 10.58 14.30
CA HIS A 26 3.49 9.62 14.04
C HIS A 26 3.05 8.25 14.53
N TYR A 27 3.17 7.24 13.69
CA TYR A 27 2.86 5.85 14.02
C TYR A 27 4.12 5.01 13.84
N GLU A 28 4.46 4.25 14.85
CA GLU A 28 5.51 3.25 14.77
C GLU A 28 4.87 1.87 14.63
N ILE A 29 5.15 1.21 13.52
CA ILE A 29 4.72 -0.17 13.28
C ILE A 29 5.92 -1.06 13.57
N THR A 30 5.93 -1.65 14.77
CA THR A 30 7.00 -2.56 15.17
C THR A 30 6.61 -3.99 14.79
N PRO A 31 7.33 -4.62 13.86
CA PRO A 31 7.14 -6.04 13.58
C PRO A 31 7.43 -6.87 14.83
N SER A 32 6.81 -8.03 14.97
CA SER A 32 7.16 -8.98 16.01
C SER A 32 8.63 -9.37 15.91
N VAL A 33 9.23 -9.72 17.04
CA VAL A 33 10.66 -10.11 17.10
C VAL A 33 10.97 -11.17 16.04
N GLY A 34 11.99 -10.91 15.23
CA GLY A 34 12.40 -11.78 14.13
C GLY A 34 11.60 -11.63 12.84
N GLN A 35 10.68 -10.67 12.78
CA GLN A 35 9.94 -10.33 11.56
C GLN A 35 10.41 -8.98 11.00
N SER A 36 10.42 -8.89 9.69
CA SER A 36 10.73 -7.67 8.96
C SER A 36 9.48 -7.12 8.29
N ALA A 37 9.46 -5.81 8.06
CA ALA A 37 8.40 -5.11 7.35
C ALA A 37 9.01 -4.34 6.19
N PHE A 38 8.62 -4.70 4.97
CA PHE A 38 9.10 -4.10 3.74
C PHE A 38 7.94 -3.65 2.85
N TYR A 39 8.23 -2.74 1.95
CA TYR A 39 7.34 -2.30 0.87
C TYR A 39 5.93 -1.92 1.34
N PRO A 40 5.81 -0.93 2.23
CA PRO A 40 4.51 -0.51 2.73
C PRO A 40 3.68 0.19 1.64
N VAL A 41 2.39 -0.13 1.58
CA VAL A 41 1.40 0.52 0.72
C VAL A 41 0.26 1.03 1.58
N LEU A 42 0.00 2.33 1.49
CA LEU A 42 -1.05 3.00 2.25
C LEU A 42 -2.40 2.83 1.55
N SER A 43 -3.47 2.57 2.31
CA SER A 43 -4.84 2.58 1.78
C SER A 43 -5.26 3.99 1.34
N PRO A 44 -6.19 4.11 0.35
CA PRO A 44 -6.64 5.41 -0.15
C PRO A 44 -7.23 6.34 0.92
N ASP A 45 -7.88 5.78 1.94
CA ASP A 45 -8.45 6.51 3.08
C ASP A 45 -7.41 6.85 4.17
N GLY A 46 -6.17 6.35 4.06
CA GLY A 46 -5.10 6.57 5.02
C GLY A 46 -5.24 5.82 6.35
N ASN A 47 -6.22 4.94 6.47
CA ASN A 47 -6.52 4.25 7.74
C ASN A 47 -5.76 2.94 7.93
N ARG A 48 -5.24 2.37 6.84
CA ARG A 48 -4.54 1.09 6.85
C ARG A 48 -3.29 1.14 6.00
N ILE A 49 -2.36 0.26 6.34
CA ILE A 49 -1.17 -0.01 5.55
C ILE A 49 -1.03 -1.51 5.36
N VAL A 50 -0.62 -1.92 4.17
CA VAL A 50 -0.18 -3.31 3.94
C VAL A 50 1.33 -3.34 3.73
N TYR A 51 1.95 -4.39 4.20
CA TYR A 51 3.39 -4.60 4.08
C TYR A 51 3.72 -6.08 3.97
N THR A 52 4.91 -6.38 3.52
CA THR A 52 5.38 -7.74 3.29
C THR A 52 6.66 -8.03 4.08
N SER A 53 7.09 -9.27 4.07
CA SER A 53 8.38 -9.71 4.58
C SER A 53 9.44 -9.74 3.47
N GLU A 54 10.64 -10.18 3.78
CA GLU A 54 11.71 -10.35 2.80
C GLU A 54 11.26 -11.17 1.59
N ASN A 55 11.80 -10.83 0.42
CA ASN A 55 11.50 -11.51 -0.85
C ASN A 55 10.01 -11.50 -1.22
N PHE A 56 9.26 -10.48 -0.78
CA PHE A 56 7.82 -10.37 -1.02
C PHE A 56 7.01 -11.56 -0.50
N SER A 57 7.51 -12.23 0.54
CA SER A 57 6.85 -13.37 1.15
C SER A 57 5.77 -12.92 2.11
N GLY A 58 4.54 -13.34 1.84
CA GLY A 58 3.39 -13.00 2.64
C GLY A 58 2.92 -11.55 2.49
N LEU A 59 1.77 -11.26 3.05
CA LEU A 59 1.17 -9.93 3.09
C LEU A 59 0.42 -9.75 4.40
N LYS A 60 0.65 -8.62 5.07
CA LYS A 60 0.01 -8.25 6.33
C LYS A 60 -0.61 -6.88 6.21
N SER A 61 -1.66 -6.63 6.95
CA SER A 61 -2.24 -5.29 7.10
C SER A 61 -2.14 -4.81 8.55
N TYR A 62 -1.97 -3.51 8.71
CA TYR A 62 -2.01 -2.82 9.99
C TYR A 62 -3.08 -1.73 9.95
N ASP A 63 -3.95 -1.71 10.95
CA ASP A 63 -5.00 -0.72 11.11
C ASP A 63 -4.54 0.34 12.11
N PHE A 64 -4.51 1.61 11.69
CA PHE A 64 -4.01 2.71 12.53
C PHE A 64 -4.96 3.04 13.69
N ALA A 65 -6.25 2.82 13.52
CA ALA A 65 -7.23 3.13 14.56
C ALA A 65 -7.19 2.12 15.71
N SER A 66 -7.11 0.83 15.39
CA SER A 66 -7.10 -0.25 16.38
C SER A 66 -5.70 -0.66 16.85
N GLY A 67 -4.66 -0.32 16.07
CA GLY A 67 -3.28 -0.76 16.31
C GLY A 67 -3.07 -2.26 16.09
N LYS A 68 -3.99 -2.92 15.38
CA LYS A 68 -3.95 -4.37 15.14
C LYS A 68 -3.35 -4.73 13.81
N THR A 69 -2.55 -5.78 13.82
CA THR A 69 -2.00 -6.42 12.62
C THR A 69 -2.85 -7.63 12.25
N GLN A 70 -3.13 -7.78 10.97
CA GLN A 70 -3.85 -8.91 10.40
C GLN A 70 -3.00 -9.55 9.31
N ILE A 71 -2.86 -10.87 9.36
CA ILE A 71 -2.20 -11.64 8.30
C ILE A 71 -3.22 -11.86 7.17
N ILE A 72 -2.90 -11.37 5.99
CA ILE A 72 -3.71 -11.60 4.79
C ILE A 72 -3.37 -12.95 4.20
N THR A 73 -2.09 -13.21 4.00
CA THR A 73 -1.59 -14.47 3.45
C THR A 73 -0.13 -14.67 3.81
N THR A 74 0.32 -15.92 3.80
CA THR A 74 1.73 -16.30 3.96
C THR A 74 2.37 -16.71 2.62
N ALA A 75 1.61 -16.63 1.53
CA ALA A 75 2.04 -17.10 0.22
C ALA A 75 3.23 -16.29 -0.32
N GLU A 76 4.13 -16.96 -1.01
CA GLU A 76 5.26 -16.33 -1.68
C GLU A 76 4.79 -15.38 -2.80
N GLY A 77 5.50 -14.29 -2.97
CA GLY A 77 5.23 -13.29 -4.00
C GLY A 77 3.99 -12.43 -3.75
N ALA A 78 3.19 -12.71 -2.72
CA ALA A 78 1.96 -11.97 -2.42
C ALA A 78 2.22 -10.49 -2.10
N GLY A 79 3.38 -10.17 -1.56
CA GLY A 79 3.77 -8.80 -1.22
C GLY A 79 4.26 -7.98 -2.39
N PHE A 80 4.36 -8.54 -3.58
CA PHE A 80 4.80 -7.80 -4.75
C PHE A 80 3.63 -7.01 -5.35
N ASP A 81 3.71 -5.68 -5.23
CA ASP A 81 2.78 -4.72 -5.82
C ASP A 81 1.29 -5.00 -5.47
N PRO A 82 0.93 -5.06 -4.19
CA PRO A 82 -0.47 -5.18 -3.79
C PRO A 82 -1.22 -3.87 -4.06
N ILE A 83 -2.49 -3.97 -4.38
CA ILE A 83 -3.35 -2.83 -4.72
C ILE A 83 -4.58 -2.82 -3.83
N PHE A 84 -4.90 -1.67 -3.25
CA PHE A 84 -6.18 -1.46 -2.56
C PHE A 84 -7.31 -1.18 -3.52
N SER A 85 -8.52 -1.60 -3.15
CA SER A 85 -9.75 -1.05 -3.74
C SER A 85 -9.90 0.44 -3.40
N THR A 86 -10.70 1.16 -4.17
CA THR A 86 -10.90 2.61 -3.98
C THR A 86 -11.46 2.98 -2.61
N ASP A 87 -12.25 2.11 -2.00
CA ASP A 87 -12.80 2.27 -0.65
C ASP A 87 -11.87 1.76 0.47
N GLY A 88 -10.72 1.17 0.12
CA GLY A 88 -9.75 0.64 1.07
C GLY A 88 -10.16 -0.64 1.80
N SER A 89 -11.29 -1.25 1.46
CA SER A 89 -11.80 -2.46 2.13
C SER A 89 -11.19 -3.75 1.63
N THR A 90 -10.69 -3.76 0.41
CA THR A 90 -10.17 -4.95 -0.27
C THR A 90 -8.75 -4.74 -0.75
N VAL A 91 -7.93 -5.77 -0.66
CA VAL A 91 -6.57 -5.80 -1.21
C VAL A 91 -6.50 -6.87 -2.29
N TYR A 92 -6.01 -6.47 -3.45
CA TYR A 92 -5.71 -7.36 -4.57
C TYR A 92 -4.22 -7.67 -4.57
N TYR A 93 -3.87 -8.94 -4.71
CA TYR A 93 -2.48 -9.38 -4.70
C TYR A 93 -2.28 -10.62 -5.58
N ARG A 94 -1.04 -10.90 -5.92
CA ARG A 94 -0.69 -11.96 -6.88
C ARG A 94 0.30 -12.94 -6.24
N PRO A 95 -0.18 -13.93 -5.48
CA PRO A 95 0.69 -14.97 -4.95
C PRO A 95 1.25 -15.83 -6.09
N GLN A 96 2.43 -16.37 -5.86
CA GLN A 96 3.05 -17.29 -6.78
C GLN A 96 3.18 -18.68 -6.15
N SER A 97 3.11 -19.69 -7.00
CA SER A 97 3.38 -21.08 -6.65
C SER A 97 4.22 -21.72 -7.75
N ILE A 98 4.96 -22.76 -7.39
CA ILE A 98 5.73 -23.54 -8.35
C ILE A 98 5.00 -24.87 -8.54
N ILE A 99 4.55 -25.11 -9.75
CA ILE A 99 3.88 -26.35 -10.14
C ILE A 99 4.65 -26.95 -11.32
N ASN A 100 5.16 -28.16 -11.15
CA ASN A 100 5.97 -28.85 -12.17
C ASN A 100 7.15 -28.02 -12.68
N GLY A 101 7.85 -27.30 -11.77
CA GLY A 101 9.00 -26.46 -12.10
C GLY A 101 8.65 -25.14 -12.80
N ARG A 102 7.37 -24.80 -12.92
CA ARG A 102 6.91 -23.54 -13.52
C ARG A 102 6.30 -22.63 -12.47
N VAL A 103 6.58 -21.34 -12.59
CA VAL A 103 5.98 -20.31 -11.72
C VAL A 103 4.57 -20.02 -12.22
N HIS A 104 3.60 -20.24 -11.34
CA HIS A 104 2.20 -19.88 -11.54
C HIS A 104 1.88 -18.68 -10.66
N ARG A 105 1.17 -17.71 -11.23
CA ARG A 105 0.65 -16.55 -10.50
C ARG A 105 -0.86 -16.54 -10.63
N SER A 106 -1.54 -16.30 -9.52
CA SER A 106 -2.99 -16.12 -9.50
C SER A 106 -3.31 -14.72 -9.01
N LEU A 107 -4.46 -14.19 -9.41
CA LEU A 107 -4.98 -12.98 -8.81
C LEU A 107 -5.92 -13.37 -7.68
N LYS A 108 -5.72 -12.79 -6.52
CA LYS A 108 -6.58 -12.98 -5.36
C LYS A 108 -7.03 -11.63 -4.80
N GLU A 109 -8.18 -11.63 -4.15
CA GLU A 109 -8.69 -10.51 -3.41
C GLU A 109 -8.94 -10.92 -1.96
N TYR A 110 -8.63 -10.02 -1.05
CA TYR A 110 -8.87 -10.21 0.38
C TYR A 110 -9.67 -9.05 0.93
N ASN A 111 -10.85 -9.34 1.46
CA ASN A 111 -11.66 -8.34 2.15
C ASN A 111 -11.18 -8.21 3.59
N LEU A 112 -10.69 -7.02 3.95
CA LEU A 112 -10.12 -6.74 5.28
C LEU A 112 -11.16 -6.68 6.40
N ILE A 113 -12.41 -6.41 6.06
CA ILE A 113 -13.53 -6.32 7.02
C ILE A 113 -14.09 -7.71 7.29
N GLU A 114 -14.41 -8.44 6.23
CA GLU A 114 -14.95 -9.80 6.31
C GLU A 114 -13.89 -10.84 6.64
N LYS A 115 -12.61 -10.50 6.49
CA LYS A 115 -11.46 -11.39 6.65
C LYS A 115 -11.57 -12.64 5.76
N ALA A 116 -11.97 -12.42 4.53
CA ALA A 116 -12.23 -13.46 3.55
C ALA A 116 -11.43 -13.25 2.27
N GLU A 117 -10.82 -14.33 1.78
CA GLU A 117 -10.12 -14.40 0.50
C GLU A 117 -11.06 -14.91 -0.58
N LYS A 118 -11.00 -14.32 -1.76
CA LYS A 118 -11.65 -14.80 -2.96
C LYS A 118 -10.64 -14.84 -4.11
N GLN A 119 -10.84 -15.76 -5.03
CA GLN A 119 -10.07 -15.83 -6.26
C GLN A 119 -10.98 -15.43 -7.42
N PRO A 120 -10.92 -14.17 -7.88
CA PRO A 120 -11.84 -13.67 -8.90
C PRO A 120 -11.61 -14.31 -10.26
N VAL A 121 -10.38 -14.68 -10.59
CA VAL A 121 -10.05 -15.34 -11.86
C VAL A 121 -8.89 -16.30 -11.68
N SER A 122 -9.06 -17.52 -12.17
CA SER A 122 -7.96 -18.46 -12.34
C SER A 122 -7.32 -18.26 -13.71
N TYR A 123 -6.15 -17.65 -13.74
CA TYR A 123 -5.36 -17.60 -14.96
C TYR A 123 -4.54 -18.86 -15.07
N THR A 124 -4.97 -19.75 -15.91
CA THR A 124 -4.09 -20.80 -16.41
C THR A 124 -3.32 -20.22 -17.60
N HIS A 125 -2.06 -19.85 -17.39
CA HIS A 125 -1.19 -19.54 -18.51
C HIS A 125 -0.87 -20.81 -19.28
N LEU A 126 -1.54 -21.00 -20.40
CA LEU A 126 -1.32 -22.09 -21.35
C LEU A 126 -0.10 -21.86 -22.24
N ARG A 127 0.84 -20.98 -21.88
CA ARG A 127 2.06 -20.81 -22.64
C ARG A 127 3.27 -21.34 -21.90
N ALA A 128 3.81 -22.33 -22.54
CA ALA A 128 5.18 -22.76 -22.29
C ALA A 128 6.15 -21.60 -22.52
#